data_a6c50e7e1e23e87fc18a7260b99da87e
#
_entry.id   a6c50e7e1e23e87fc18a7260b99da87e
#
_cell.length_a   1.000
_cell.length_b   1.000
_cell.length_c   1.000
_cell.angle_alpha   90.00
_cell.angle_beta   90.00
_cell.angle_gamma   90.00
#
_symmetry.space_group_name_H-M   'P 1'
#
loop_
_entity.id
_entity.type
_entity.pdbx_description
1 polymer ?
#
loop_
_entity_poly.entity_id
_entity_poly.type
_entity_poly.pdbx_seq_one_letter_code
_entity_poly.pdbx_strand_id
1 'polypeptide(L)'
;MAPTDVSRHTLSVLVEDVEGILSRVTGMFSRRGYSIISLVSAQTENPGINRLTIVVDASETIMEQVTKQLNKIVPVIKIVELEADATVARALMMVKVAANNTNRPQVVDAVNIFRARVVDVAQESVVVEATGAPGKLAALLDVLKPFGVLELVQSGDVALGRGPKALAPPRN
;
A
#
# COMPACT_ATOMS: atom_id res chain seq x y z
N MET A 1 25.79 15.10 14.74
CA MET A 1 25.10 14.06 13.95
C MET A 1 23.99 14.75 13.17
N ALA A 2 24.13 14.80 11.85
CA ALA A 2 23.01 15.29 11.01
C ALA A 2 21.80 14.38 11.25
N PRO A 3 20.56 14.90 11.34
CA PRO A 3 19.39 14.05 11.37
C PRO A 3 19.43 13.22 10.09
N THR A 4 19.41 11.91 10.22
CA THR A 4 19.18 11.01 9.11
C THR A 4 17.78 11.34 8.59
N ASP A 5 17.74 11.98 7.42
CA ASP A 5 16.50 12.40 6.77
C ASP A 5 15.81 11.10 6.31
N VAL A 6 14.94 10.58 7.18
CA VAL A 6 14.15 9.38 6.91
C VAL A 6 12.90 9.82 6.18
N SER A 7 12.74 9.34 4.97
CA SER A 7 11.58 9.60 4.12
C SER A 7 10.89 8.30 3.72
N ARG A 8 9.67 8.44 3.25
CA ARG A 8 8.87 7.31 2.75
C ARG A 8 9.21 7.04 1.30
N HIS A 9 9.60 5.80 1.02
CA HIS A 9 9.95 5.33 -0.31
C HIS A 9 8.99 4.23 -0.75
N THR A 10 8.66 4.21 -2.03
CA THR A 10 7.84 3.17 -2.65
C THR A 10 8.62 2.50 -3.74
N LEU A 11 8.89 1.21 -3.57
CA LEU A 11 9.55 0.37 -4.55
C LEU A 11 8.54 -0.44 -5.36
N SER A 12 8.67 -0.47 -6.66
CA SER A 12 7.99 -1.40 -7.55
C SER A 12 9.00 -2.42 -8.06
N VAL A 13 8.76 -3.68 -7.70
CA VAL A 13 9.70 -4.78 -7.96
C VAL A 13 8.99 -5.85 -8.80
N LEU A 14 9.50 -6.12 -10.00
CA LEU A 14 9.06 -7.27 -10.79
C LEU A 14 9.84 -8.50 -10.37
N VAL A 15 9.12 -9.58 -10.12
CA VAL A 15 9.69 -10.87 -9.70
C VAL A 15 9.05 -12.00 -10.49
N GLU A 16 9.80 -13.09 -10.71
CA GLU A 16 9.21 -14.35 -11.17
C GLU A 16 8.29 -14.91 -10.07
N ASP A 17 7.13 -15.42 -10.46
CA ASP A 17 6.17 -16.06 -9.55
C ASP A 17 6.66 -17.47 -9.20
N VAL A 18 7.61 -17.55 -8.29
CA VAL A 18 8.22 -18.78 -7.81
C VAL A 18 8.00 -18.95 -6.32
N GLU A 19 7.95 -20.19 -5.87
CA GLU A 19 7.78 -20.52 -4.47
C GLU A 19 8.86 -19.87 -3.60
N GLY A 20 8.44 -19.27 -2.48
CA GLY A 20 9.33 -18.69 -1.50
C GLY A 20 9.88 -17.30 -1.85
N ILE A 21 9.46 -16.68 -2.97
CA ILE A 21 9.95 -15.34 -3.35
C ILE A 21 9.64 -14.29 -2.28
N LEU A 22 8.45 -14.30 -1.70
CA LEU A 22 8.08 -13.37 -0.63
C LEU A 22 8.94 -13.57 0.61
N SER A 23 9.18 -14.83 0.99
CA SER A 23 10.05 -15.15 2.14
C SER A 23 11.49 -14.70 1.93
N ARG A 24 12.01 -14.79 0.71
CA ARG A 24 13.36 -14.31 0.36
C ARG A 24 13.43 -12.79 0.46
N VAL A 25 12.44 -12.09 -0.09
CA VAL A 25 12.39 -10.63 -0.07
C VAL A 25 12.22 -10.14 1.38
N THR A 26 11.20 -10.58 2.10
CA THR A 26 10.96 -10.15 3.49
C THR A 26 12.10 -10.55 4.42
N GLY A 27 12.68 -11.74 4.24
CA GLY A 27 13.84 -12.20 4.99
C GLY A 27 15.09 -11.33 4.76
N MET A 28 15.29 -10.78 3.57
CA MET A 28 16.37 -9.83 3.30
C MET A 28 16.19 -8.55 4.13
N PHE A 29 14.98 -7.99 4.18
CA PHE A 29 14.67 -6.81 5.01
C PHE A 29 14.88 -7.11 6.49
N SER A 30 14.33 -8.22 6.99
CA SER A 30 14.41 -8.61 8.40
C SER A 30 15.84 -8.81 8.89
N ARG A 31 16.68 -9.51 8.11
CA ARG A 31 18.09 -9.76 8.49
C ARG A 31 18.93 -8.49 8.59
N ARG A 32 18.49 -7.39 7.97
CA ARG A 32 19.20 -6.10 8.00
C ARG A 32 18.53 -5.07 8.90
N GLY A 33 17.45 -5.46 9.58
CA GLY A 33 16.71 -4.56 10.45
C GLY A 33 15.96 -3.44 9.69
N TYR A 34 15.68 -3.62 8.40
CA TYR A 34 14.88 -2.67 7.63
C TYR A 34 13.39 -2.95 7.86
N SER A 35 12.63 -1.90 8.17
CA SER A 35 11.20 -2.01 8.43
C SER A 35 10.39 -1.85 7.15
N ILE A 36 9.56 -2.85 6.85
CA ILE A 36 8.56 -2.77 5.79
C ILE A 36 7.28 -2.21 6.40
N ILE A 37 6.76 -1.12 5.82
CA ILE A 37 5.46 -0.53 6.22
C ILE A 37 4.31 -1.28 5.55
N SER A 38 4.42 -1.53 4.26
CA SER A 38 3.48 -2.37 3.53
C SER A 38 4.17 -3.13 2.40
N LEU A 39 3.65 -4.30 2.09
CA LEU A 39 4.07 -5.10 0.96
C LEU A 39 2.83 -5.71 0.32
N VAL A 40 2.66 -5.47 -0.97
CA VAL A 40 1.60 -6.08 -1.77
C VAL A 40 2.25 -6.86 -2.89
N SER A 41 1.85 -8.12 -3.05
CA SER A 41 2.20 -8.94 -4.21
C SER A 41 0.97 -9.11 -5.08
N ALA A 42 1.07 -8.78 -6.34
CA ALA A 42 -0.02 -8.89 -7.30
C ALA A 42 0.48 -9.36 -8.67
N GLN A 43 -0.42 -9.99 -9.41
CA GLN A 43 -0.14 -10.40 -10.79
C GLN A 43 0.07 -9.18 -11.69
N THR A 44 0.85 -9.37 -12.74
CA THR A 44 1.05 -8.38 -13.80
C THR A 44 0.33 -8.82 -15.09
N GLU A 45 0.44 -7.99 -16.12
CA GLU A 45 0.00 -8.32 -17.48
C GLU A 45 0.78 -9.49 -18.12
N ASN A 46 1.91 -9.88 -17.51
CA ASN A 46 2.72 -11.01 -17.95
C ASN A 46 2.49 -12.22 -17.04
N PRO A 47 1.94 -13.34 -17.54
CA PRO A 47 1.78 -14.56 -16.77
C PRO A 47 3.12 -15.04 -16.18
N GLY A 48 3.12 -15.45 -14.93
CA GLY A 48 4.32 -15.93 -14.23
C GLY A 48 5.24 -14.82 -13.70
N ILE A 49 4.81 -13.55 -13.81
CA ILE A 49 5.52 -12.40 -13.24
C ILE A 49 4.59 -11.66 -12.30
N ASN A 50 5.05 -11.46 -11.07
CA ASN A 50 4.35 -10.67 -10.07
C ASN A 50 5.04 -9.32 -9.86
N ARG A 51 4.26 -8.36 -9.43
CA ARG A 51 4.74 -7.06 -8.96
C ARG A 51 4.62 -7.00 -7.44
N LEU A 52 5.73 -6.69 -6.80
CA LEU A 52 5.73 -6.32 -5.39
C LEU A 52 5.74 -4.80 -5.30
N THR A 53 4.79 -4.23 -4.58
CA THR A 53 4.81 -2.83 -4.17
C THR A 53 5.21 -2.79 -2.70
N ILE A 54 6.38 -2.26 -2.42
CA ILE A 54 6.99 -2.26 -1.08
C ILE A 54 7.14 -0.81 -0.63
N VAL A 55 6.53 -0.49 0.50
CA VAL A 55 6.66 0.82 1.14
C VAL A 55 7.56 0.70 2.37
N VAL A 56 8.57 1.54 2.43
CA VAL A 56 9.54 1.57 3.54
C VAL A 56 9.80 3.01 3.98
N ASP A 57 10.11 3.22 5.26
CA ASP A 57 10.69 4.46 5.77
C ASP A 57 12.20 4.26 5.92
N ALA A 58 12.99 5.01 5.18
CA ALA A 58 14.45 4.85 5.14
C ALA A 58 15.14 6.15 4.73
N SER A 59 16.47 6.21 4.98
CA SER A 59 17.32 7.23 4.38
C SER A 59 17.74 6.81 2.97
N GLU A 60 18.17 7.76 2.14
CA GLU A 60 18.70 7.51 0.79
C GLU A 60 19.81 6.44 0.78
N THR A 61 20.71 6.49 1.75
CA THR A 61 21.80 5.51 1.88
C THR A 61 21.26 4.08 2.12
N ILE A 62 20.21 3.96 2.95
CA ILE A 62 19.55 2.66 3.20
C ILE A 62 18.83 2.20 1.94
N MET A 63 18.17 3.10 1.20
CA MET A 63 17.48 2.76 -0.05
C MET A 63 18.43 2.24 -1.12
N GLU A 64 19.62 2.83 -1.28
CA GLU A 64 20.63 2.27 -2.15
C GLU A 64 21.02 0.83 -1.75
N GLN A 65 21.20 0.58 -0.45
CA GLN A 65 21.52 -0.75 0.05
C GLN A 65 20.40 -1.75 -0.20
N VAL A 66 19.14 -1.36 0.08
CA VAL A 66 17.95 -2.18 -0.18
C VAL A 66 17.90 -2.58 -1.65
N THR A 67 18.04 -1.63 -2.56
CA THR A 67 18.01 -1.86 -4.02
C THR A 67 19.12 -2.81 -4.45
N LYS A 68 20.36 -2.61 -3.96
CA LYS A 68 21.49 -3.49 -4.24
C LYS A 68 21.26 -4.92 -3.75
N GLN A 69 20.67 -5.08 -2.57
CA GLN A 69 20.39 -6.41 -2.00
C GLN A 69 19.22 -7.11 -2.68
N LEU A 70 18.17 -6.40 -3.04
CA LEU A 70 17.06 -6.95 -3.83
C LEU A 70 17.53 -7.46 -5.19
N ASN A 71 18.42 -6.75 -5.85
CA ASN A 71 19.00 -7.15 -7.15
C ASN A 71 19.82 -8.46 -7.08
N LYS A 72 20.24 -8.89 -5.90
CA LYS A 72 20.96 -10.18 -5.71
C LYS A 72 20.04 -11.37 -5.59
N ILE A 73 18.73 -11.15 -5.41
CA ILE A 73 17.73 -12.22 -5.34
C ILE A 73 17.41 -12.66 -6.76
N VAL A 74 17.78 -13.89 -7.13
CA VAL A 74 17.73 -14.38 -8.52
C VAL A 74 16.37 -14.19 -9.20
N PRO A 75 15.21 -14.47 -8.58
CA PRO A 75 13.90 -14.23 -9.19
C PRO A 75 13.51 -12.76 -9.34
N VAL A 76 14.27 -11.81 -8.82
CA VAL A 76 14.02 -10.37 -8.99
C VAL A 76 14.47 -9.95 -10.38
N ILE A 77 13.52 -9.47 -11.19
CA ILE A 77 13.72 -9.11 -12.59
C ILE A 77 14.11 -7.65 -12.73
N LYS A 78 13.39 -6.76 -12.05
CA LYS A 78 13.58 -5.31 -12.15
C LYS A 78 13.05 -4.59 -10.93
N ILE A 79 13.74 -3.53 -10.54
CA ILE A 79 13.39 -2.68 -9.41
C ILE A 79 13.32 -1.24 -9.90
N VAL A 80 12.29 -0.52 -9.50
CA VAL A 80 12.17 0.93 -9.71
C VAL A 80 11.64 1.55 -8.42
N GLU A 81 12.30 2.60 -7.97
CA GLU A 81 11.75 3.49 -6.98
C GLU A 81 10.77 4.44 -7.66
N LEU A 82 9.57 4.57 -7.09
CA LEU A 82 8.49 5.39 -7.60
C LEU A 82 8.50 6.75 -6.90
N GLU A 83 8.77 7.79 -7.66
CA GLU A 83 8.71 9.17 -7.18
C GLU A 83 7.27 9.55 -6.82
N ALA A 84 7.07 10.16 -5.64
CA ALA A 84 5.73 10.46 -5.11
C ALA A 84 4.88 11.28 -6.09
N ASP A 85 5.46 12.34 -6.68
CA ASP A 85 4.77 13.24 -7.60
C ASP A 85 4.45 12.61 -8.95
N ALA A 86 5.24 11.61 -9.35
CA ALA A 86 5.11 10.91 -10.63
C ALA A 86 4.39 9.55 -10.49
N THR A 87 3.67 9.32 -9.39
CA THR A 87 3.07 8.01 -9.07
C THR A 87 1.57 8.13 -8.81
N VAL A 88 0.84 7.10 -9.21
CA VAL A 88 -0.55 6.87 -8.76
C VAL A 88 -0.52 5.69 -7.80
N ALA A 89 -0.85 5.93 -6.54
CA ALA A 89 -0.95 4.90 -5.51
C ALA A 89 -2.39 4.81 -4.99
N ARG A 90 -2.84 3.61 -4.70
CA ARG A 90 -4.18 3.33 -4.15
C ARG A 90 -4.12 2.19 -3.14
N ALA A 91 -4.89 2.33 -2.06
CA ALA A 91 -5.18 1.26 -1.12
C ALA A 91 -6.69 1.08 -0.97
N LEU A 92 -7.10 -0.08 -0.51
CA LEU A 92 -8.47 -0.39 -0.12
C LEU A 92 -8.56 -0.37 1.41
N MET A 93 -9.56 0.30 1.94
CA MET A 93 -9.88 0.29 3.37
C MET A 93 -11.31 -0.20 3.57
N MET A 94 -11.48 -1.10 4.53
CA MET A 94 -12.79 -1.47 5.06
C MET A 94 -12.83 -1.17 6.55
N VAL A 95 -13.82 -0.41 6.97
CA VAL A 95 -13.96 0.01 8.36
C VAL A 95 -15.40 -0.20 8.85
N LYS A 96 -15.52 -0.88 9.98
CA LYS A 96 -16.79 -1.05 10.67
C LYS A 96 -16.94 0.07 11.69
N VAL A 97 -18.04 0.81 11.60
CA VAL A 97 -18.33 1.99 12.41
C VAL A 97 -19.61 1.78 13.18
N ALA A 98 -19.62 2.16 14.44
CA ALA A 98 -20.84 2.19 15.24
C ALA A 98 -21.83 3.19 14.64
N ALA A 99 -23.03 2.72 14.30
CA ALA A 99 -24.06 3.50 13.64
C ALA A 99 -25.44 2.95 13.99
N ASN A 100 -26.15 3.64 14.84
CA ASN A 100 -27.55 3.36 15.17
C ASN A 100 -28.49 4.28 14.36
N ASN A 101 -29.77 4.19 14.59
CA ASN A 101 -30.78 4.99 13.86
C ASN A 101 -30.58 6.50 14.03
N THR A 102 -29.94 6.96 15.12
CA THR A 102 -29.77 8.39 15.41
C THR A 102 -28.59 8.98 14.66
N ASN A 103 -27.44 8.28 14.60
CA ASN A 103 -26.20 8.82 14.03
C ASN A 103 -25.85 8.25 12.64
N ARG A 104 -26.55 7.23 12.18
CA ARG A 104 -26.31 6.62 10.87
C ARG A 104 -26.36 7.61 9.70
N PRO A 105 -27.32 8.55 9.62
CA PRO A 105 -27.33 9.54 8.55
C PRO A 105 -26.05 10.37 8.51
N GLN A 106 -25.49 10.77 9.64
CA GLN A 106 -24.25 11.54 9.73
C GLN A 106 -23.04 10.71 9.26
N VAL A 107 -23.00 9.42 9.60
CA VAL A 107 -21.94 8.50 9.10
C VAL A 107 -22.04 8.38 7.58
N VAL A 108 -23.24 8.19 7.03
CA VAL A 108 -23.46 8.09 5.58
C VAL A 108 -23.06 9.37 4.86
N ASP A 109 -23.38 10.55 5.41
CA ASP A 109 -22.98 11.82 4.84
C ASP A 109 -21.47 11.97 4.80
N ALA A 110 -20.74 11.61 5.87
CA ALA A 110 -19.28 11.59 5.90
C ALA A 110 -18.72 10.65 4.83
N VAL A 111 -19.26 9.43 4.71
CA VAL A 111 -18.86 8.45 3.70
C VAL A 111 -19.02 9.01 2.28
N ASN A 112 -20.13 9.68 2.00
CA ASN A 112 -20.44 10.27 0.67
C ASN A 112 -19.47 11.41 0.31
N ILE A 113 -19.09 12.27 1.28
CA ILE A 113 -18.12 13.36 1.07
C ILE A 113 -16.79 12.81 0.54
N PHE A 114 -16.35 11.67 1.06
CA PHE A 114 -15.10 11.01 0.64
C PHE A 114 -15.26 10.09 -0.57
N ARG A 115 -16.47 10.04 -1.19
CA ARG A 115 -16.77 9.11 -2.29
C ARG A 115 -16.49 7.65 -1.92
N ALA A 116 -16.72 7.31 -0.67
CA ALA A 116 -16.69 5.95 -0.17
C ALA A 116 -18.11 5.33 -0.24
N ARG A 117 -18.24 4.07 0.16
CA ARG A 117 -19.52 3.35 0.07
C ARG A 117 -19.80 2.62 1.37
N VAL A 118 -21.07 2.60 1.76
CA VAL A 118 -21.56 1.66 2.77
C VAL A 118 -21.88 0.34 2.07
N VAL A 119 -21.24 -0.74 2.51
CA VAL A 119 -21.37 -2.08 1.89
C VAL A 119 -22.10 -3.08 2.77
N ASP A 120 -22.27 -2.77 4.05
CA ASP A 120 -23.10 -3.53 4.98
C ASP A 120 -23.78 -2.62 5.98
N VAL A 121 -25.02 -2.92 6.35
CA VAL A 121 -25.81 -2.17 7.33
C VAL A 121 -26.45 -3.14 8.32
N ALA A 122 -26.11 -2.95 9.61
CA ALA A 122 -26.74 -3.64 10.73
C ALA A 122 -27.46 -2.63 11.64
N GLN A 123 -28.13 -3.11 12.69
CA GLN A 123 -28.87 -2.23 13.60
C GLN A 123 -27.96 -1.19 14.29
N GLU A 124 -26.77 -1.61 14.72
CA GLU A 124 -25.85 -0.79 15.52
C GLU A 124 -24.52 -0.50 14.81
N SER A 125 -24.40 -0.89 13.53
CA SER A 125 -23.15 -0.68 12.79
C SER A 125 -23.35 -0.61 11.28
N VAL A 126 -22.36 -0.01 10.61
CA VAL A 126 -22.20 -0.07 9.16
C VAL A 126 -20.77 -0.48 8.82
N VAL A 127 -20.58 -1.14 7.67
CA VAL A 127 -19.26 -1.36 7.09
C VAL A 127 -19.09 -0.41 5.91
N VAL A 128 -18.03 0.36 5.96
CA VAL A 128 -17.64 1.33 4.91
C VAL A 128 -16.47 0.77 4.12
N GLU A 129 -16.58 0.82 2.80
CA GLU A 129 -15.51 0.51 1.85
C GLU A 129 -15.02 1.81 1.22
N ALA A 130 -13.71 2.03 1.23
CA ALA A 130 -13.09 3.19 0.60
C ALA A 130 -11.82 2.79 -0.16
N THR A 131 -11.63 3.40 -1.33
CA THR A 131 -10.41 3.27 -2.12
C THR A 131 -9.82 4.66 -2.33
N GLY A 132 -8.52 4.79 -2.22
CA GLY A 132 -7.89 6.09 -2.45
C GLY A 132 -6.41 6.12 -2.14
N ALA A 133 -5.84 7.30 -2.30
CA ALA A 133 -4.49 7.58 -1.83
C ALA A 133 -4.45 7.51 -0.29
N PRO A 134 -3.28 7.19 0.31
CA PRO A 134 -3.15 7.05 1.76
C PRO A 134 -3.68 8.23 2.57
N GLY A 135 -3.42 9.46 2.13
CA GLY A 135 -3.91 10.68 2.79
C GLY A 135 -5.43 10.80 2.81
N LYS A 136 -6.11 10.40 1.71
CA LYS A 136 -7.57 10.38 1.66
C LYS A 136 -8.16 9.38 2.66
N LEU A 137 -7.58 8.17 2.74
CA LEU A 137 -8.06 7.11 3.63
C LEU A 137 -7.83 7.50 5.11
N ALA A 138 -6.69 8.10 5.42
CA ALA A 138 -6.41 8.63 6.75
C ALA A 138 -7.42 9.72 7.15
N ALA A 139 -7.72 10.66 6.26
CA ALA A 139 -8.68 11.72 6.51
C ALA A 139 -10.11 11.17 6.72
N LEU A 140 -10.54 10.19 5.93
CA LEU A 140 -11.83 9.52 6.14
C LEU A 140 -11.88 8.83 7.51
N LEU A 141 -10.83 8.10 7.86
CA LEU A 141 -10.75 7.42 9.15
C LEU A 141 -10.84 8.40 10.32
N ASP A 142 -10.17 9.55 10.24
CA ASP A 142 -10.22 10.59 11.26
C ASP A 142 -11.63 11.16 11.42
N VAL A 143 -12.37 11.33 10.34
CA VAL A 143 -13.78 11.77 10.37
C VAL A 143 -14.70 10.71 10.98
N LEU A 144 -14.39 9.41 10.77
CA LEU A 144 -15.20 8.31 11.30
C LEU A 144 -14.91 7.96 12.78
N LYS A 145 -13.72 8.24 13.27
CA LYS A 145 -13.31 7.94 14.66
C LYS A 145 -14.29 8.42 15.73
N PRO A 146 -14.84 9.65 15.66
CA PRO A 146 -15.78 10.13 16.68
C PRO A 146 -17.07 9.31 16.80
N PHE A 147 -17.49 8.62 15.73
CA PHE A 147 -18.67 7.75 15.75
C PHE A 147 -18.40 6.40 16.43
N GLY A 148 -17.14 6.00 16.53
CA GLY A 148 -16.68 4.73 17.09
C GLY A 148 -16.29 3.73 16.02
N VAL A 149 -15.00 3.58 15.78
CA VAL A 149 -14.44 2.53 14.91
C VAL A 149 -14.40 1.23 15.69
N LEU A 150 -15.13 0.23 15.21
CA LEU A 150 -15.23 -1.09 15.83
C LEU A 150 -14.17 -2.05 15.30
N GLU A 151 -13.88 -1.96 13.99
CA GLU A 151 -12.95 -2.84 13.29
C GLU A 151 -12.42 -2.13 12.04
N LEU A 152 -11.16 -2.35 11.72
CA LEU A 152 -10.49 -1.76 10.56
C LEU A 152 -9.58 -2.79 9.89
N VAL A 153 -9.64 -2.86 8.57
CA VAL A 153 -8.61 -3.49 7.75
C VAL A 153 -8.29 -2.58 6.57
N GLN A 154 -7.00 -2.42 6.31
CA GLN A 154 -6.52 -1.65 5.16
C GLN A 154 -5.44 -2.46 4.44
N SER A 155 -5.54 -2.53 3.12
CA SER A 155 -4.51 -3.13 2.28
C SER A 155 -3.24 -2.30 2.28
N GLY A 156 -2.15 -2.87 1.82
CA GLY A 156 -1.00 -2.09 1.36
C GLY A 156 -1.33 -1.31 0.08
N ASP A 157 -0.43 -0.41 -0.29
CA ASP A 157 -0.57 0.38 -1.52
C ASP A 157 -0.23 -0.46 -2.75
N VAL A 158 -1.04 -0.32 -3.80
CA VAL A 158 -0.65 -0.67 -5.16
C VAL A 158 -0.33 0.62 -5.91
N ALA A 159 0.74 0.63 -6.70
CA ALA A 159 1.23 1.86 -7.31
C ALA A 159 1.79 1.63 -8.72
N LEU A 160 1.55 2.61 -9.59
CA LEU A 160 2.11 2.69 -10.93
C LEU A 160 2.68 4.09 -11.16
N GLY A 161 3.79 4.16 -11.89
CA GLY A 161 4.30 5.44 -12.40
C GLY A 161 3.32 6.08 -13.37
N ARG A 162 3.27 7.41 -13.36
CA ARG A 162 2.47 8.20 -14.32
C ARG A 162 3.14 8.21 -15.70
N GLY A 163 2.33 8.48 -16.72
CA GLY A 163 2.79 8.61 -18.11
C GLY A 163 2.96 7.28 -18.83
N PRO A 164 3.53 7.29 -20.05
CA PRO A 164 3.56 6.13 -20.94
C PRO A 164 4.70 5.13 -20.61
N LYS A 165 5.65 5.51 -19.75
CA LYS A 165 6.78 4.64 -19.42
C LYS A 165 6.31 3.51 -18.49
N ALA A 166 6.40 2.28 -18.98
CA ALA A 166 6.02 1.10 -18.22
C ALA A 166 7.23 0.41 -17.59
N LEU A 167 7.06 -0.14 -16.40
CA LEU A 167 7.98 -1.11 -15.83
C LEU A 167 7.64 -2.48 -16.42
N ALA A 168 8.49 -2.97 -17.29
CA ALA A 168 8.33 -4.26 -17.95
C ALA A 168 9.62 -5.07 -17.81
N PRO A 169 9.53 -6.43 -17.89
CA PRO A 169 10.72 -7.26 -18.00
C PRO A 169 11.52 -6.88 -19.24
N PRO A 170 12.83 -7.18 -19.26
CA PRO A 170 13.63 -7.03 -20.49
C PRO A 170 12.98 -7.81 -21.64
N ARG A 171 12.87 -7.19 -22.80
CA ARG A 171 12.47 -7.94 -24.01
C ARG A 171 13.60 -8.89 -24.38
N ASN A 172 13.30 -10.16 -24.46
CA ASN A 172 14.18 -11.16 -25.07
C ASN A 172 14.35 -10.90 -26.55
#